data_f34fb2a579fe61b902c3029ccf2f4d3b
#
_entry.id   f34fb2a579fe61b902c3029ccf2f4d3b
#
_cell.length_a   1.000
_cell.length_b   1.000
_cell.length_c   1.000
_cell.angle_alpha   90.00
_cell.angle_beta   90.00
_cell.angle_gamma   90.00
#
_symmetry.space_group_name_H-M   'P 1'
#
loop_
_entity.id
_entity.type
_entity.pdbx_description
1 polymer ?
#
loop_
_entity_poly.entity_id
_entity_poly.type
_entity_poly.pdbx_seq_one_letter_code
_entity_poly.pdbx_strand_id
1 'polypeptide(L)'
;KLTLRDQLSKLPTYLHLSDIQGLSQLATQGVLGVTGLAESVQGNVYKAVAAPFGLLGSRFVDAAPGSSGVKSGGITSFVYGSVKGITRLAGGTMNAAITKAAPLVVNRFGTPDSSPEREAVLSAINGVLGDQLQATANPLTISMSFRHKGKPLQLEKTALSQRLPNATGKLLVVLHGLCMNDLQWTTGGYNHADVLAKELGYTPVYLHYNTGLHTSINGQQFAALLTQLLDAWPQPVEDLTLLAHSMGGLVSRSACHVAEQSGMAWRKHLKNIVFLGTPHHGAPLERVGNWIDSMLGSNRVTKPFAAIGQIRSSGITDLRYGHVLESSWEGKDRF
;
A
#
# COMPACT_ATOMS: atom_id res chain seq x y z
N LYS A 1 20.99 30.93 -9.13
CA LYS A 1 20.85 29.72 -8.26
C LYS A 1 19.41 29.72 -7.79
N LEU A 2 18.60 28.74 -8.24
CA LEU A 2 17.24 28.54 -7.72
C LEU A 2 17.32 28.21 -6.24
N THR A 3 16.50 28.86 -5.44
CA THR A 3 16.42 28.57 -3.99
C THR A 3 15.79 27.20 -3.79
N LEU A 4 16.03 26.56 -2.64
CA LEU A 4 15.36 25.31 -2.24
C LEU A 4 13.83 25.44 -2.36
N ARG A 5 13.30 26.63 -2.13
CA ARG A 5 11.90 26.99 -2.26
C ARG A 5 11.41 26.89 -3.70
N ASP A 6 12.21 27.37 -4.68
CA ASP A 6 11.86 27.31 -6.11
C ASP A 6 11.95 25.87 -6.65
N GLN A 7 12.78 25.04 -6.03
CA GLN A 7 12.90 23.62 -6.37
C GLN A 7 11.74 22.80 -5.81
N LEU A 8 11.32 23.07 -4.57
CA LEU A 8 10.19 22.40 -3.91
C LEU A 8 8.83 22.79 -4.53
N SER A 9 8.69 24.03 -5.02
CA SER A 9 7.46 24.47 -5.72
C SER A 9 7.27 23.80 -7.09
N LYS A 10 8.31 23.17 -7.63
CA LYS A 10 8.27 22.42 -8.89
C LYS A 10 8.03 20.93 -8.71
N LEU A 11 7.95 20.43 -7.43
CA LEU A 11 7.54 19.06 -7.18
C LEU A 11 6.09 18.87 -7.64
N PRO A 12 5.81 17.80 -8.37
CA PRO A 12 4.44 17.46 -8.71
C PRO A 12 3.60 17.39 -7.45
N THR A 13 2.40 17.96 -7.47
CA THR A 13 1.50 18.08 -6.31
C THR A 13 1.07 16.73 -5.71
N TYR A 14 1.31 15.63 -6.43
CA TYR A 14 0.99 14.26 -6.02
C TYR A 14 2.17 13.49 -5.39
N LEU A 15 3.39 14.07 -5.34
CA LEU A 15 4.56 13.42 -4.74
C LEU A 15 4.70 13.86 -3.27
N HIS A 16 4.69 12.89 -2.37
CA HIS A 16 4.93 13.13 -0.96
C HIS A 16 6.43 13.03 -0.64
N LEU A 17 6.91 13.85 0.27
CA LEU A 17 8.30 13.78 0.74
C LEU A 17 8.63 12.42 1.38
N SER A 18 7.64 11.79 2.01
CA SER A 18 7.75 10.43 2.54
C SER A 18 8.04 9.39 1.47
N ASP A 19 7.56 9.58 0.23
CA ASP A 19 7.82 8.67 -0.87
C ASP A 19 9.30 8.70 -1.28
N ILE A 20 9.86 9.92 -1.35
CA ILE A 20 11.28 10.12 -1.64
C ILE A 20 12.16 9.48 -0.56
N GLN A 21 11.81 9.69 0.70
CA GLN A 21 12.52 9.11 1.84
C GLN A 21 12.46 7.59 1.83
N GLY A 22 11.28 7.01 1.64
CA GLY A 22 11.08 5.57 1.62
C GLY A 22 11.79 4.88 0.47
N LEU A 23 11.74 5.44 -0.73
CA LEU A 23 12.49 4.93 -1.90
C LEU A 23 14.00 5.04 -1.69
N SER A 24 14.48 6.12 -1.08
CA SER A 24 15.91 6.28 -0.74
C SER A 24 16.37 5.20 0.26
N GLN A 25 15.55 4.89 1.26
CA GLN A 25 15.85 3.81 2.22
C GLN A 25 15.91 2.44 1.53
N LEU A 26 14.92 2.11 0.69
CA LEU A 26 14.92 0.85 -0.07
C LEU A 26 16.16 0.72 -0.97
N ALA A 27 16.54 1.79 -1.66
CA ALA A 27 17.74 1.81 -2.50
C ALA A 27 19.02 1.60 -1.68
N THR A 28 19.11 2.20 -0.49
CA THR A 28 20.27 2.06 0.41
C THR A 28 20.37 0.65 0.98
N GLN A 29 19.26 0.00 1.23
CA GLN A 29 19.20 -1.38 1.76
C GLN A 29 19.50 -2.44 0.69
N GLY A 30 19.70 -2.04 -0.57
CA GLY A 30 19.96 -2.98 -1.68
C GLY A 30 18.78 -3.90 -2.02
N VAL A 31 17.62 -3.61 -1.44
CA VAL A 31 16.39 -4.42 -1.57
C VAL A 31 15.83 -4.35 -2.98
N LEU A 32 16.00 -3.22 -3.61
CA LEU A 32 15.71 -3.04 -5.02
C LEU A 32 16.97 -3.51 -5.75
N GLY A 33 16.99 -4.77 -6.17
CA GLY A 33 17.95 -5.22 -7.18
C GLY A 33 17.92 -4.22 -8.34
N VAL A 34 18.89 -3.33 -8.33
CA VAL A 34 18.91 -2.01 -8.98
C VAL A 34 18.62 -2.06 -10.49
N THR A 35 18.80 -3.24 -11.10
CA THR A 35 18.63 -3.44 -12.53
C THR A 35 17.19 -3.60 -12.99
N GLY A 36 16.34 -4.34 -12.25
CA GLY A 36 14.98 -4.64 -12.71
C GLY A 36 13.97 -3.50 -12.47
N LEU A 37 14.09 -2.77 -11.36
CA LEU A 37 13.17 -1.68 -11.06
C LEU A 37 13.43 -0.44 -11.93
N ALA A 38 14.71 -0.17 -12.24
CA ALA A 38 15.08 0.94 -13.10
C ALA A 38 14.56 0.79 -14.53
N GLU A 39 14.52 -0.44 -15.06
CA GLU A 39 14.00 -0.70 -16.42
C GLU A 39 12.46 -0.73 -16.42
N SER A 40 11.84 -1.10 -15.31
CA SER A 40 10.40 -1.34 -15.25
C SER A 40 9.56 -0.13 -14.79
N VAL A 41 10.16 0.87 -14.16
CA VAL A 41 9.51 2.14 -13.81
C VAL A 41 9.46 3.11 -15.01
N GLN A 42 9.64 2.62 -16.24
CA GLN A 42 9.46 3.44 -17.45
C GLN A 42 7.98 3.84 -17.62
N GLY A 43 7.70 5.11 -17.50
CA GLY A 43 6.38 5.65 -17.76
C GLY A 43 5.97 6.74 -16.75
N ASN A 44 4.70 6.80 -16.43
CA ASN A 44 4.12 7.88 -15.64
C ASN A 44 4.61 7.96 -14.20
N VAL A 45 4.95 6.82 -13.57
CA VAL A 45 5.53 6.79 -12.21
C VAL A 45 6.93 7.36 -12.19
N TYR A 46 7.73 7.06 -13.24
CA TYR A 46 9.04 7.66 -13.39
C TYR A 46 8.97 9.19 -13.49
N LYS A 47 8.04 9.71 -14.30
CA LYS A 47 7.81 11.16 -14.39
C LYS A 47 7.39 11.76 -13.05
N ALA A 48 6.60 11.03 -12.27
CA ALA A 48 6.10 11.47 -10.99
C ALA A 48 7.16 11.45 -9.88
N VAL A 49 7.97 10.39 -9.84
CA VAL A 49 8.91 10.13 -8.72
C VAL A 49 10.32 10.60 -9.04
N ALA A 50 10.80 10.45 -10.27
CA ALA A 50 12.18 10.73 -10.65
C ALA A 50 12.39 12.11 -11.29
N ALA A 51 11.34 12.78 -11.78
CA ALA A 51 11.46 14.13 -12.38
C ALA A 51 12.07 15.17 -11.41
N PRO A 52 11.76 15.17 -10.10
CA PRO A 52 12.43 16.05 -9.14
C PRO A 52 13.92 15.78 -9.00
N PHE A 53 14.35 14.53 -9.16
CA PHE A 53 15.76 14.14 -9.10
C PHE A 53 16.53 14.47 -10.38
N GLY A 54 15.83 14.62 -11.51
CA GLY A 54 16.43 15.03 -12.79
C GLY A 54 17.11 16.39 -12.74
N LEU A 55 16.56 17.32 -11.98
CA LEU A 55 17.14 18.65 -11.78
C LEU A 55 18.38 18.62 -10.86
N LEU A 56 18.50 17.63 -9.98
CA LEU A 56 19.68 17.41 -9.14
C LEU A 56 20.72 16.53 -9.83
N GLY A 57 20.29 15.60 -10.71
CA GLY A 57 21.15 14.60 -11.37
C GLY A 57 21.95 15.14 -12.56
N SER A 58 21.51 16.21 -13.24
CA SER A 58 22.19 16.73 -14.43
C SER A 58 23.60 17.28 -14.16
N ARG A 59 23.95 17.62 -12.92
CA ARG A 59 25.28 18.06 -12.53
C ARG A 59 26.23 16.92 -12.07
N PHE A 60 25.71 15.71 -11.90
CA PHE A 60 26.49 14.56 -11.42
C PHE A 60 26.82 13.54 -12.52
N VAL A 61 26.23 13.67 -13.71
CA VAL A 61 26.47 12.77 -14.84
C VAL A 61 27.86 13.00 -15.47
N ASP A 62 28.38 14.22 -15.40
CA ASP A 62 29.69 14.57 -15.99
C ASP A 62 30.91 14.12 -15.15
N ALA A 63 30.70 13.53 -13.97
CA ALA A 63 31.77 13.18 -13.04
C ALA A 63 32.06 11.67 -12.93
N ALA A 64 31.53 10.79 -13.78
CA ALA A 64 31.77 9.36 -13.69
C ALA A 64 32.78 8.87 -14.75
N PRO A 65 34.04 8.51 -14.37
CA PRO A 65 34.97 7.89 -15.29
C PRO A 65 34.57 6.41 -15.54
N GLY A 66 34.33 6.05 -16.80
CA GLY A 66 34.26 4.65 -17.26
C GLY A 66 32.93 4.19 -17.81
N SER A 67 32.35 4.89 -18.79
CA SER A 67 31.30 4.32 -19.64
C SER A 67 31.74 4.34 -21.09
N SER A 68 32.46 3.31 -21.50
CA SER A 68 32.67 3.01 -22.92
C SER A 68 31.51 2.15 -23.41
N GLY A 69 30.69 2.72 -24.28
CA GLY A 69 30.07 2.07 -25.40
C GLY A 69 28.86 1.18 -25.15
N VAL A 70 27.68 1.75 -24.78
CA VAL A 70 26.39 1.24 -25.28
C VAL A 70 25.48 2.45 -25.48
N LYS A 71 25.08 2.67 -26.74
CA LYS A 71 24.02 3.64 -27.12
C LYS A 71 22.66 3.03 -26.76
N SER A 72 22.28 3.00 -25.51
CA SER A 72 20.91 2.80 -25.07
C SER A 72 20.36 4.13 -24.56
N GLY A 73 19.13 4.46 -25.01
CA GLY A 73 18.57 5.81 -24.90
C GLY A 73 18.65 6.42 -23.50
N GLY A 74 18.80 7.75 -23.45
CA GLY A 74 19.16 8.58 -22.30
C GLY A 74 18.39 8.44 -20.99
N ILE A 75 17.37 7.58 -20.93
CA ILE A 75 16.55 7.32 -19.75
C ILE A 75 17.18 6.27 -18.84
N THR A 76 17.78 5.23 -19.41
CA THR A 76 18.40 4.14 -18.64
C THR A 76 19.67 4.60 -17.92
N SER A 77 20.51 5.42 -18.59
CA SER A 77 21.72 5.97 -17.97
C SER A 77 21.40 6.98 -16.86
N PHE A 78 20.25 7.67 -16.97
CA PHE A 78 19.79 8.63 -15.98
C PHE A 78 19.30 7.93 -14.69
N VAL A 79 18.51 6.86 -14.81
CA VAL A 79 18.06 6.06 -13.65
C VAL A 79 19.26 5.41 -12.97
N TYR A 80 20.20 4.83 -13.71
CA TYR A 80 21.45 4.29 -13.15
C TYR A 80 22.31 5.38 -12.49
N GLY A 81 22.40 6.56 -13.07
CA GLY A 81 23.10 7.70 -12.50
C GLY A 81 22.44 8.21 -11.22
N SER A 82 21.12 8.30 -11.21
CA SER A 82 20.35 8.76 -10.05
C SER A 82 20.41 7.76 -8.89
N VAL A 83 20.26 6.47 -9.16
CA VAL A 83 20.37 5.42 -8.13
C VAL A 83 21.80 5.29 -7.61
N LYS A 84 22.81 5.30 -8.48
CA LYS A 84 24.24 5.37 -8.06
C LYS A 84 24.56 6.67 -7.31
N GLY A 85 24.00 7.79 -7.72
CA GLY A 85 24.13 9.08 -7.05
C GLY A 85 23.48 9.07 -5.67
N ILE A 86 22.27 8.53 -5.55
CA ILE A 86 21.57 8.33 -4.28
C ILE A 86 22.37 7.37 -3.39
N THR A 87 22.83 6.24 -3.90
CA THR A 87 23.60 5.26 -3.12
C THR A 87 24.94 5.82 -2.63
N ARG A 88 25.60 6.68 -3.41
CA ARG A 88 26.87 7.31 -2.99
C ARG A 88 26.71 8.52 -2.08
N LEU A 89 25.62 9.27 -2.20
CA LEU A 89 25.28 10.40 -1.32
C LEU A 89 24.48 9.98 -0.09
N ALA A 90 23.80 8.84 -0.13
CA ALA A 90 22.88 8.35 0.90
C ALA A 90 23.58 7.69 2.10
N GLY A 91 24.90 7.67 2.16
CA GLY A 91 25.61 7.33 3.38
C GLY A 91 25.28 8.28 4.55
N GLY A 92 23.99 8.40 4.90
CA GLY A 92 23.51 9.11 6.08
C GLY A 92 23.09 10.57 5.89
N THR A 93 23.64 11.32 4.92
CA THR A 93 23.43 12.78 4.86
C THR A 93 22.11 13.20 4.18
N MET A 94 21.69 12.53 3.11
CA MET A 94 20.47 12.89 2.41
C MET A 94 19.21 12.46 3.17
N ASN A 95 19.22 11.27 3.75
CA ASN A 95 18.09 10.80 4.57
C ASN A 95 17.94 11.71 5.81
N ALA A 96 19.04 12.10 6.46
CA ALA A 96 19.01 13.07 7.56
C ALA A 96 18.53 14.46 7.13
N ALA A 97 18.90 14.93 5.94
CA ALA A 97 18.43 16.20 5.41
C ALA A 97 16.91 16.18 5.09
N ILE A 98 16.43 15.10 4.48
CA ILE A 98 14.99 14.92 4.19
C ILE A 98 14.21 14.78 5.51
N THR A 99 14.68 13.99 6.46
CA THR A 99 14.03 13.80 7.76
C THR A 99 13.90 15.12 8.54
N LYS A 100 14.90 15.99 8.45
CA LYS A 100 14.85 17.33 9.08
C LYS A 100 13.99 18.33 8.31
N ALA A 101 13.95 18.25 6.98
CA ALA A 101 13.19 19.15 6.13
C ALA A 101 11.70 18.78 6.03
N ALA A 102 11.37 17.49 6.10
CA ALA A 102 10.00 17.01 5.94
C ALA A 102 8.99 17.66 6.88
N PRO A 103 9.22 17.76 8.21
CA PRO A 103 8.29 18.44 9.11
C PRO A 103 8.09 19.92 8.77
N LEU A 104 9.13 20.61 8.34
CA LEU A 104 9.07 22.03 7.98
C LEU A 104 8.23 22.26 6.72
N VAL A 105 8.33 21.36 5.75
CA VAL A 105 7.56 21.44 4.51
C VAL A 105 6.11 21.05 4.75
N VAL A 106 5.86 19.97 5.49
CA VAL A 106 4.50 19.52 5.83
C VAL A 106 3.76 20.57 6.67
N ASN A 107 4.41 21.15 7.67
CA ASN A 107 3.80 22.22 8.49
C ASN A 107 3.48 23.49 7.69
N ARG A 108 4.22 23.76 6.61
CA ARG A 108 4.05 24.99 5.84
C ARG A 108 3.11 24.83 4.63
N PHE A 109 3.05 23.67 4.02
CA PHE A 109 2.34 23.43 2.76
C PHE A 109 1.25 22.35 2.87
N GLY A 110 1.14 21.66 4.02
CA GLY A 110 0.27 20.51 4.19
C GLY A 110 0.78 19.26 3.45
N THR A 111 0.07 18.15 3.63
CA THR A 111 0.25 16.96 2.80
C THR A 111 -0.71 17.04 1.63
N PRO A 112 -0.26 16.91 0.36
CA PRO A 112 -1.17 16.86 -0.77
C PRO A 112 -2.08 15.62 -0.66
N ASP A 113 -3.28 15.69 -1.24
CA ASP A 113 -4.14 14.51 -1.36
C ASP A 113 -3.42 13.44 -2.21
N SER A 114 -3.50 12.18 -1.79
CA SER A 114 -2.89 11.08 -2.54
C SER A 114 -3.67 10.81 -3.82
N SER A 115 -2.97 10.70 -4.95
CA SER A 115 -3.62 10.33 -6.22
C SER A 115 -3.90 8.82 -6.29
N PRO A 116 -4.91 8.40 -7.09
CA PRO A 116 -5.19 6.98 -7.29
C PRO A 116 -3.98 6.19 -7.81
N GLU A 117 -3.16 6.80 -8.66
CA GLU A 117 -1.94 6.19 -9.20
C GLU A 117 -0.89 5.97 -8.11
N ARG A 118 -0.70 6.97 -7.23
CA ARG A 118 0.18 6.84 -6.07
C ARG A 118 -0.28 5.73 -5.13
N GLU A 119 -1.57 5.68 -4.81
CA GLU A 119 -2.16 4.62 -3.98
C GLU A 119 -1.95 3.23 -4.60
N ALA A 120 -2.10 3.08 -5.91
CA ALA A 120 -1.85 1.83 -6.61
C ALA A 120 -0.38 1.40 -6.51
N VAL A 121 0.57 2.34 -6.67
CA VAL A 121 2.02 2.06 -6.52
C VAL A 121 2.36 1.65 -5.10
N LEU A 122 1.87 2.39 -4.09
CA LEU A 122 2.10 2.06 -2.68
C LEU A 122 1.56 0.67 -2.34
N SER A 123 0.37 0.35 -2.82
CA SER A 123 -0.26 -0.96 -2.58
C SER A 123 0.52 -2.10 -3.25
N ALA A 124 1.05 -1.88 -4.45
CA ALA A 124 1.90 -2.84 -5.14
C ALA A 124 3.21 -3.08 -4.39
N ILE A 125 3.89 -2.00 -3.97
CA ILE A 125 5.14 -2.09 -3.18
C ILE A 125 4.88 -2.82 -1.85
N ASN A 126 3.80 -2.47 -1.14
CA ASN A 126 3.45 -3.13 0.12
C ASN A 126 3.07 -4.59 -0.09
N GLY A 127 2.39 -4.95 -1.17
CA GLY A 127 2.09 -6.35 -1.47
C GLY A 127 3.34 -7.21 -1.64
N VAL A 128 4.40 -6.66 -2.23
CA VAL A 128 5.65 -7.40 -2.53
C VAL A 128 6.69 -7.32 -1.42
N LEU A 129 6.81 -6.17 -0.74
CA LEU A 129 7.86 -5.86 0.23
C LEU A 129 7.31 -5.43 1.59
N GLY A 130 6.01 -5.60 1.84
CA GLY A 130 5.34 -4.99 2.98
C GLY A 130 5.86 -5.42 4.34
N ASP A 131 6.27 -6.68 4.50
CA ASP A 131 6.90 -7.19 5.70
C ASP A 131 8.27 -6.52 5.95
N GLN A 132 9.04 -6.31 4.89
CA GLN A 132 10.34 -5.65 4.98
C GLN A 132 10.19 -4.14 5.23
N LEU A 133 9.22 -3.49 4.58
CA LEU A 133 8.89 -2.09 4.86
C LEU A 133 8.52 -1.89 6.33
N GLN A 134 7.69 -2.78 6.87
CA GLN A 134 7.28 -2.77 8.27
C GLN A 134 8.48 -2.98 9.21
N ALA A 135 9.30 -3.99 8.95
CA ALA A 135 10.46 -4.32 9.78
C ALA A 135 11.51 -3.18 9.85
N THR A 136 11.59 -2.38 8.78
CA THR A 136 12.54 -1.25 8.69
C THR A 136 11.91 0.10 9.01
N ALA A 137 10.66 0.14 9.47
CA ALA A 137 9.89 1.36 9.69
C ALA A 137 9.95 2.34 8.49
N ASN A 138 9.85 1.78 7.27
CA ASN A 138 9.94 2.56 6.05
C ASN A 138 8.71 3.47 5.89
N PRO A 139 8.85 4.75 5.50
CA PRO A 139 7.73 5.67 5.29
C PRO A 139 6.71 5.24 4.22
N LEU A 140 7.06 4.29 3.33
CA LEU A 140 6.13 3.72 2.36
C LEU A 140 5.22 2.64 2.95
N THR A 141 5.43 2.26 4.22
CA THR A 141 4.59 1.26 4.88
C THR A 141 3.15 1.74 5.00
N ILE A 142 2.21 0.95 4.51
CA ILE A 142 0.78 1.20 4.69
C ILE A 142 0.40 0.81 6.12
N SER A 143 -0.06 1.77 6.91
CA SER A 143 -0.71 1.51 8.19
C SER A 143 -2.17 1.16 7.99
N MET A 144 -2.65 0.14 8.70
CA MET A 144 -4.05 -0.28 8.60
C MET A 144 -4.99 0.83 9.05
N SER A 145 -6.00 1.12 8.24
CA SER A 145 -7.01 2.12 8.54
C SER A 145 -8.32 1.83 7.82
N PHE A 146 -9.43 2.28 8.39
CA PHE A 146 -10.66 2.38 7.63
C PHE A 146 -10.68 3.65 6.81
N ARG A 147 -11.19 3.56 5.59
CA ARG A 147 -11.32 4.67 4.64
C ARG A 147 -12.75 4.80 4.13
N HIS A 148 -13.10 6.00 3.75
CA HIS A 148 -14.29 6.31 2.96
C HIS A 148 -13.92 7.27 1.85
N LYS A 149 -14.19 6.88 0.59
CA LYS A 149 -13.80 7.64 -0.63
C LYS A 149 -12.31 8.00 -0.64
N GLY A 150 -11.45 7.00 -0.38
CA GLY A 150 -9.99 7.14 -0.40
C GLY A 150 -9.37 7.90 0.78
N LYS A 151 -10.17 8.40 1.71
CA LYS A 151 -9.67 9.17 2.87
C LYS A 151 -9.81 8.39 4.17
N PRO A 152 -8.77 8.36 5.03
CA PRO A 152 -8.83 7.71 6.33
C PRO A 152 -9.97 8.26 7.19
N LEU A 153 -10.62 7.38 7.94
CA LEU A 153 -11.62 7.72 8.95
C LEU A 153 -10.94 7.88 10.31
N GLN A 154 -11.27 8.95 11.00
CA GLN A 154 -10.94 9.10 12.42
C GLN A 154 -11.99 8.34 13.23
N LEU A 155 -11.55 7.36 14.04
CA LEU A 155 -12.45 6.48 14.80
C LEU A 155 -12.89 7.14 16.10
N GLU A 156 -13.57 8.28 15.95
CA GLU A 156 -14.21 9.04 17.02
C GLU A 156 -15.65 9.34 16.59
N LYS A 157 -16.60 9.21 17.50
CA LYS A 157 -18.04 9.29 17.21
C LYS A 157 -18.42 10.59 16.50
N THR A 158 -17.88 11.71 16.94
CA THR A 158 -18.13 13.03 16.33
C THR A 158 -17.56 13.13 14.93
N ALA A 159 -16.33 12.68 14.72
CA ALA A 159 -15.68 12.68 13.41
C ALA A 159 -16.38 11.75 12.42
N LEU A 160 -16.76 10.54 12.87
CA LEU A 160 -17.54 9.60 12.05
C LEU A 160 -18.91 10.17 11.68
N SER A 161 -19.63 10.80 12.61
CA SER A 161 -20.92 11.44 12.34
C SER A 161 -20.82 12.55 11.30
N GLN A 162 -19.75 13.33 11.33
CA GLN A 162 -19.49 14.38 10.34
C GLN A 162 -19.13 13.81 8.96
N ARG A 163 -18.30 12.76 8.97
CA ARG A 163 -17.81 12.15 7.73
C ARG A 163 -18.85 11.26 7.05
N LEU A 164 -19.71 10.62 7.84
CA LEU A 164 -20.76 9.69 7.44
C LEU A 164 -22.12 10.13 8.02
N PRO A 165 -22.66 11.28 7.57
CA PRO A 165 -23.87 11.86 8.17
C PRO A 165 -25.10 10.95 8.04
N ASN A 166 -25.11 10.05 7.09
CA ASN A 166 -26.18 9.09 6.84
C ASN A 166 -25.82 7.67 7.30
N ALA A 167 -24.89 7.54 8.28
CA ALA A 167 -24.53 6.23 8.81
C ALA A 167 -25.78 5.53 9.39
N THR A 168 -25.93 4.26 9.02
CA THR A 168 -27.01 3.38 9.51
C THR A 168 -26.49 2.38 10.52
N GLY A 169 -27.37 1.63 11.17
CA GLY A 169 -26.99 0.49 12.03
C GLY A 169 -26.48 -0.73 11.25
N LYS A 170 -26.54 -0.70 9.90
CA LYS A 170 -26.02 -1.74 9.03
C LYS A 170 -24.66 -1.32 8.45
N LEU A 171 -23.63 -2.00 8.85
CA LEU A 171 -22.24 -1.68 8.50
C LEU A 171 -21.71 -2.70 7.49
N LEU A 172 -21.28 -2.23 6.31
CA LEU A 172 -20.58 -3.03 5.31
C LEU A 172 -19.08 -2.71 5.33
N VAL A 173 -18.29 -3.66 5.78
CA VAL A 173 -16.81 -3.52 5.74
C VAL A 173 -16.27 -4.25 4.51
N VAL A 174 -15.53 -3.51 3.69
CA VAL A 174 -15.05 -3.97 2.38
C VAL A 174 -13.54 -4.16 2.45
N LEU A 175 -13.05 -5.38 2.14
CA LEU A 175 -11.64 -5.76 2.21
C LEU A 175 -11.10 -6.08 0.81
N HIS A 176 -10.03 -5.40 0.41
CA HIS A 176 -9.36 -5.65 -0.88
C HIS A 176 -8.41 -6.85 -0.83
N GLY A 177 -7.91 -7.24 -2.01
CA GLY A 177 -6.94 -8.33 -2.18
C GLY A 177 -5.47 -7.87 -2.14
N LEU A 178 -4.56 -8.84 -2.38
CA LEU A 178 -3.12 -8.61 -2.47
C LEU A 178 -2.78 -7.52 -3.51
N CYS A 179 -1.84 -6.64 -3.18
CA CYS A 179 -1.39 -5.53 -4.04
C CYS A 179 -2.50 -4.53 -4.44
N MET A 180 -3.66 -4.57 -3.80
CA MET A 180 -4.80 -3.69 -4.07
C MET A 180 -4.99 -2.64 -2.98
N ASN A 181 -5.94 -1.73 -3.21
CA ASN A 181 -6.41 -0.73 -2.25
C ASN A 181 -7.92 -0.50 -2.36
N ASP A 182 -8.44 0.35 -1.49
CA ASP A 182 -9.85 0.69 -1.40
C ASP A 182 -10.43 1.37 -2.66
N LEU A 183 -9.63 2.14 -3.39
CA LEU A 183 -10.08 2.86 -4.59
C LEU A 183 -10.38 1.92 -5.77
N GLN A 184 -9.73 0.75 -5.82
CA GLN A 184 -9.88 -0.21 -6.91
C GLN A 184 -11.22 -0.99 -6.88
N TRP A 185 -12.02 -0.81 -5.83
CA TRP A 185 -13.42 -1.27 -5.81
C TRP A 185 -14.31 -0.50 -6.79
N THR A 186 -13.86 0.67 -7.23
CA THR A 186 -14.54 1.46 -8.25
C THR A 186 -13.91 1.24 -9.61
N THR A 187 -14.65 0.68 -10.55
CA THR A 187 -14.21 0.45 -11.93
C THR A 187 -15.23 1.02 -12.90
N GLY A 188 -14.80 1.89 -13.82
CA GLY A 188 -15.69 2.52 -14.79
C GLY A 188 -16.81 3.35 -14.16
N GLY A 189 -16.59 3.90 -12.96
CA GLY A 189 -17.60 4.66 -12.21
C GLY A 189 -18.60 3.78 -11.43
N TYR A 190 -18.43 2.46 -11.46
CA TYR A 190 -19.29 1.50 -10.75
C TYR A 190 -18.55 0.91 -9.54
N ASN A 191 -19.21 0.94 -8.38
CA ASN A 191 -18.70 0.33 -7.15
C ASN A 191 -19.75 -0.62 -6.57
N HIS A 192 -19.41 -1.90 -6.51
CA HIS A 192 -20.33 -2.94 -6.03
C HIS A 192 -20.79 -2.71 -4.57
N ALA A 193 -19.87 -2.26 -3.71
CA ALA A 193 -20.17 -2.02 -2.30
C ALA A 193 -21.15 -0.83 -2.13
N ASP A 194 -20.95 0.23 -2.92
CA ASP A 194 -21.85 1.39 -2.90
C ASP A 194 -23.26 1.03 -3.38
N VAL A 195 -23.35 0.14 -4.39
CA VAL A 195 -24.65 -0.35 -4.88
C VAL A 195 -25.34 -1.19 -3.81
N LEU A 196 -24.65 -2.17 -3.21
CA LEU A 196 -25.17 -2.99 -2.12
C LEU A 196 -25.61 -2.12 -0.93
N ALA A 197 -24.79 -1.12 -0.58
CA ALA A 197 -25.11 -0.19 0.48
C ALA A 197 -26.43 0.55 0.21
N LYS A 198 -26.58 1.08 -1.01
CA LYS A 198 -27.77 1.82 -1.40
C LYS A 198 -29.03 0.94 -1.42
N GLU A 199 -28.94 -0.27 -1.97
CA GLU A 199 -30.08 -1.16 -2.12
C GLU A 199 -30.51 -1.83 -0.83
N LEU A 200 -29.53 -2.16 0.05
CA LEU A 200 -29.77 -2.92 1.28
C LEU A 200 -29.69 -2.07 2.56
N GLY A 201 -29.43 -0.79 2.43
CA GLY A 201 -29.38 0.16 3.55
C GLY A 201 -28.12 0.04 4.41
N TYR A 202 -27.01 -0.45 3.86
CA TYR A 202 -25.71 -0.48 4.54
C TYR A 202 -24.97 0.84 4.40
N THR A 203 -24.09 1.09 5.37
CA THR A 203 -23.07 2.14 5.24
C THR A 203 -21.72 1.47 4.94
N PRO A 204 -21.10 1.70 3.77
CA PRO A 204 -19.86 1.07 3.38
C PRO A 204 -18.67 1.82 3.98
N VAL A 205 -17.71 1.06 4.53
CA VAL A 205 -16.36 1.50 4.88
C VAL A 205 -15.35 0.51 4.32
N TYR A 206 -14.19 1.01 3.94
CA TYR A 206 -13.17 0.22 3.24
C TYR A 206 -11.95 0.05 4.12
N LEU A 207 -11.48 -1.18 4.27
CA LEU A 207 -10.21 -1.46 4.93
C LEU A 207 -9.06 -1.20 3.95
N HIS A 208 -8.09 -0.40 4.36
CA HIS A 208 -6.82 -0.22 3.67
C HIS A 208 -5.71 -0.75 4.55
N TYR A 209 -4.89 -1.66 4.02
CA TYR A 209 -3.90 -2.38 4.82
C TYR A 209 -2.69 -2.86 4.02
N ASN A 210 -1.60 -3.17 4.72
CA ASN A 210 -0.37 -3.71 4.15
C ASN A 210 -0.54 -5.20 3.83
N THR A 211 -0.78 -5.51 2.56
CA THR A 211 -1.02 -6.88 2.10
C THR A 211 0.23 -7.77 2.07
N GLY A 212 1.43 -7.21 2.30
CA GLY A 212 2.67 -7.97 2.41
C GLY A 212 2.95 -8.54 3.80
N LEU A 213 2.18 -8.18 4.81
CA LEU A 213 2.27 -8.79 6.13
C LEU A 213 1.58 -10.17 6.15
N HIS A 214 1.94 -10.99 7.14
CA HIS A 214 1.21 -12.22 7.41
C HIS A 214 -0.29 -11.97 7.56
N THR A 215 -1.10 -12.86 7.01
CA THR A 215 -2.56 -12.82 7.13
C THR A 215 -3.01 -12.80 8.60
N SER A 216 -2.31 -13.53 9.47
CA SER A 216 -2.58 -13.55 10.92
C SER A 216 -2.31 -12.20 11.58
N ILE A 217 -1.24 -11.51 11.21
CA ILE A 217 -0.92 -10.15 11.71
C ILE A 217 -1.99 -9.16 11.25
N ASN A 218 -2.34 -9.19 9.96
CA ASN A 218 -3.42 -8.36 9.43
C ASN A 218 -4.76 -8.69 10.10
N GLY A 219 -5.04 -9.96 10.38
CA GLY A 219 -6.25 -10.39 11.08
C GLY A 219 -6.33 -9.85 12.51
N GLN A 220 -5.24 -9.90 13.26
CA GLN A 220 -5.15 -9.33 14.61
C GLN A 220 -5.38 -7.81 14.60
N GLN A 221 -4.70 -7.10 13.69
CA GLN A 221 -4.86 -5.65 13.56
C GLN A 221 -6.28 -5.27 13.15
N PHE A 222 -6.86 -6.01 12.18
CA PHE A 222 -8.21 -5.78 11.73
C PHE A 222 -9.25 -6.03 12.83
N ALA A 223 -9.11 -7.12 13.60
CA ALA A 223 -10.01 -7.43 14.71
C ALA A 223 -10.02 -6.32 15.77
N ALA A 224 -8.84 -5.80 16.12
CA ALA A 224 -8.70 -4.69 17.06
C ALA A 224 -9.27 -3.37 16.51
N LEU A 225 -8.98 -3.07 15.24
CA LEU A 225 -9.46 -1.85 14.59
C LEU A 225 -10.98 -1.87 14.40
N LEU A 226 -11.56 -3.05 14.14
CA LEU A 226 -13.00 -3.23 14.02
C LEU A 226 -13.72 -3.03 15.36
N THR A 227 -13.11 -3.41 16.47
CA THR A 227 -13.62 -3.07 17.81
C THR A 227 -13.71 -1.54 17.95
N GLN A 228 -12.64 -0.81 17.65
CA GLN A 228 -12.62 0.64 17.74
C GLN A 228 -13.66 1.30 16.83
N LEU A 229 -13.85 0.75 15.62
CA LEU A 229 -14.84 1.27 14.68
C LEU A 229 -16.26 1.13 15.25
N LEU A 230 -16.61 -0.02 15.79
CA LEU A 230 -17.96 -0.26 16.33
C LEU A 230 -18.21 0.59 17.59
N ASP A 231 -17.21 0.74 18.46
CA ASP A 231 -17.30 1.55 19.67
C ASP A 231 -17.53 3.05 19.33
N ALA A 232 -16.94 3.51 18.23
CA ALA A 232 -17.06 4.87 17.73
C ALA A 232 -18.22 5.08 16.73
N TRP A 233 -18.93 4.01 16.34
CA TRP A 233 -19.95 4.09 15.29
C TRP A 233 -21.09 5.04 15.71
N PRO A 234 -21.57 5.93 14.80
CA PRO A 234 -22.58 6.95 15.17
C PRO A 234 -23.92 6.38 15.66
N GLN A 235 -24.32 5.21 15.13
CA GLN A 235 -25.56 4.52 15.42
C GLN A 235 -25.29 3.18 16.11
N PRO A 236 -26.24 2.61 16.87
CA PRO A 236 -26.12 1.22 17.31
C PRO A 236 -25.94 0.27 16.12
N VAL A 237 -24.90 -0.55 16.15
CA VAL A 237 -24.64 -1.51 15.07
C VAL A 237 -25.56 -2.73 15.27
N GLU A 238 -26.41 -2.97 14.28
CA GLU A 238 -27.38 -4.09 14.26
C GLU A 238 -26.88 -5.23 13.38
N ASP A 239 -26.24 -4.88 12.27
CA ASP A 239 -25.73 -5.81 11.25
C ASP A 239 -24.36 -5.37 10.78
N LEU A 240 -23.39 -6.26 11.00
CA LEU A 240 -22.05 -6.15 10.42
C LEU A 240 -21.92 -7.20 9.32
N THR A 241 -21.63 -6.78 8.12
CA THR A 241 -21.32 -7.65 6.98
C THR A 241 -19.92 -7.34 6.46
N LEU A 242 -19.12 -8.38 6.21
CA LEU A 242 -17.81 -8.27 5.57
C LEU A 242 -17.93 -8.68 4.10
N LEU A 243 -17.46 -7.83 3.20
CA LEU A 243 -17.31 -8.12 1.76
C LEU A 243 -15.83 -8.18 1.44
N ALA A 244 -15.33 -9.38 1.19
CA ALA A 244 -13.90 -9.64 1.14
C ALA A 244 -13.48 -10.25 -0.20
N HIS A 245 -12.55 -9.56 -0.89
CA HIS A 245 -11.98 -10.04 -2.15
C HIS A 245 -10.64 -10.75 -1.91
N SER A 246 -10.47 -11.94 -2.48
CA SER A 246 -9.20 -12.68 -2.52
C SER A 246 -8.56 -12.81 -1.13
N MET A 247 -7.33 -12.29 -0.92
CA MET A 247 -6.62 -12.27 0.38
C MET A 247 -7.45 -11.64 1.51
N GLY A 248 -8.29 -10.65 1.21
CA GLY A 248 -9.17 -10.03 2.21
C GLY A 248 -10.08 -11.04 2.92
N GLY A 249 -10.43 -12.14 2.24
CA GLY A 249 -11.20 -13.23 2.85
C GLY A 249 -10.38 -14.04 3.85
N LEU A 250 -9.08 -14.24 3.61
CA LEU A 250 -8.19 -14.90 4.58
C LEU A 250 -8.00 -14.01 5.81
N VAL A 251 -7.81 -12.70 5.62
CA VAL A 251 -7.72 -11.71 6.70
C VAL A 251 -9.01 -11.67 7.52
N SER A 252 -10.19 -11.72 6.88
CA SER A 252 -11.48 -11.79 7.56
C SER A 252 -11.63 -13.05 8.42
N ARG A 253 -11.20 -14.21 7.92
CA ARG A 253 -11.20 -15.46 8.69
C ARG A 253 -10.26 -15.39 9.89
N SER A 254 -9.06 -14.87 9.69
CA SER A 254 -8.09 -14.66 10.76
C SER A 254 -8.64 -13.74 11.86
N ALA A 255 -9.24 -12.60 11.47
CA ALA A 255 -9.86 -11.68 12.40
C ALA A 255 -11.02 -12.31 13.20
N CYS A 256 -11.85 -13.12 12.54
CA CYS A 256 -12.91 -13.85 13.22
C CYS A 256 -12.36 -14.85 14.25
N HIS A 257 -11.28 -15.55 13.93
CA HIS A 257 -10.62 -16.44 14.87
C HIS A 257 -10.09 -15.69 16.10
N VAL A 258 -9.38 -14.58 15.88
CA VAL A 258 -8.87 -13.71 16.96
C VAL A 258 -10.02 -13.21 17.84
N ALA A 259 -11.11 -12.75 17.21
CA ALA A 259 -12.27 -12.24 17.93
C ALA A 259 -12.96 -13.31 18.79
N GLU A 260 -13.05 -14.53 18.28
CA GLU A 260 -13.57 -15.69 19.02
C GLU A 260 -12.71 -15.99 20.25
N GLN A 261 -11.39 -16.10 20.05
CA GLN A 261 -10.43 -16.41 21.13
C GLN A 261 -10.39 -15.33 22.20
N SER A 262 -10.55 -14.06 21.80
CA SER A 262 -10.45 -12.89 22.69
C SER A 262 -11.81 -12.40 23.20
N GLY A 263 -12.92 -13.02 22.82
CA GLY A 263 -14.27 -12.62 23.24
C GLY A 263 -14.65 -11.20 22.75
N MET A 264 -14.19 -10.76 21.57
CA MET A 264 -14.46 -9.42 21.06
C MET A 264 -15.93 -9.23 20.72
N ALA A 265 -16.52 -8.13 21.23
CA ALA A 265 -17.96 -7.87 21.17
C ALA A 265 -18.53 -7.75 19.76
N TRP A 266 -17.75 -7.22 18.80
CA TRP A 266 -18.20 -7.05 17.42
C TRP A 266 -18.58 -8.37 16.73
N ARG A 267 -18.05 -9.51 17.21
CA ARG A 267 -18.37 -10.84 16.68
C ARG A 267 -19.86 -11.16 16.73
N LYS A 268 -20.57 -10.63 17.72
CA LYS A 268 -22.04 -10.80 17.90
C LYS A 268 -22.86 -10.07 16.81
N HIS A 269 -22.30 -9.00 16.27
CA HIS A 269 -22.94 -8.19 15.23
C HIS A 269 -22.67 -8.72 13.82
N LEU A 270 -21.65 -9.59 13.65
CA LEU A 270 -21.29 -10.18 12.37
C LEU A 270 -22.38 -11.14 11.90
N LYS A 271 -23.09 -10.76 10.83
CA LYS A 271 -24.16 -11.55 10.22
C LYS A 271 -23.66 -12.33 9.01
N ASN A 272 -22.85 -11.69 8.15
CA ASN A 272 -22.43 -12.29 6.90
C ASN A 272 -20.95 -12.01 6.63
N ILE A 273 -20.32 -12.96 5.93
CA ILE A 273 -19.04 -12.77 5.25
C ILE A 273 -19.24 -13.22 3.82
N VAL A 274 -19.09 -12.29 2.88
CA VAL A 274 -19.18 -12.57 1.43
C VAL A 274 -17.75 -12.68 0.89
N PHE A 275 -17.39 -13.85 0.40
CA PHE A 275 -16.08 -14.13 -0.15
C PHE A 275 -16.11 -14.05 -1.68
N LEU A 276 -15.30 -13.16 -2.26
CA LEU A 276 -15.12 -13.01 -3.70
C LEU A 276 -13.75 -13.57 -4.10
N GLY A 277 -13.73 -14.80 -4.62
CA GLY A 277 -12.50 -15.44 -5.11
C GLY A 277 -11.43 -15.69 -4.04
N THR A 278 -11.81 -15.89 -2.79
CA THR A 278 -10.88 -16.16 -1.68
C THR A 278 -10.27 -17.56 -1.81
N PRO A 279 -8.93 -17.70 -1.83
CA PRO A 279 -8.26 -18.99 -1.91
C PRO A 279 -8.14 -19.62 -0.53
N HIS A 280 -9.23 -20.20 -0.02
CA HIS A 280 -9.32 -20.76 1.34
C HIS A 280 -8.31 -21.88 1.64
N HIS A 281 -7.87 -22.58 0.62
CA HIS A 281 -6.86 -23.65 0.69
C HIS A 281 -5.54 -23.28 0.03
N GLY A 282 -5.33 -21.99 -0.19
CA GLY A 282 -4.18 -21.47 -0.90
C GLY A 282 -4.36 -21.47 -2.43
N ALA A 283 -3.45 -20.79 -3.10
CA ALA A 283 -3.39 -20.70 -4.55
C ALA A 283 -2.00 -21.17 -5.04
N PRO A 284 -1.90 -22.07 -6.05
CA PRO A 284 -0.63 -22.46 -6.62
C PRO A 284 0.17 -21.24 -7.08
N LEU A 285 1.50 -21.28 -6.92
CA LEU A 285 2.41 -20.16 -7.23
C LEU A 285 2.22 -19.61 -8.64
N GLU A 286 2.01 -20.49 -9.61
CA GLU A 286 1.77 -20.10 -11.00
C GLU A 286 0.49 -19.28 -11.16
N ARG A 287 -0.56 -19.61 -10.41
CA ARG A 287 -1.81 -18.84 -10.39
C ARG A 287 -1.65 -17.53 -9.65
N VAL A 288 -0.91 -17.52 -8.52
CA VAL A 288 -0.60 -16.29 -7.77
C VAL A 288 0.26 -15.37 -8.62
N GLY A 289 1.30 -15.89 -9.30
CA GLY A 289 2.14 -15.12 -10.21
C GLY A 289 1.33 -14.54 -11.37
N ASN A 290 0.57 -15.36 -12.08
CA ASN A 290 -0.29 -14.90 -13.17
C ASN A 290 -1.37 -13.91 -12.70
N TRP A 291 -1.88 -14.08 -11.49
CA TRP A 291 -2.85 -13.16 -10.91
C TRP A 291 -2.20 -11.82 -10.52
N ILE A 292 -1.02 -11.85 -9.89
CA ILE A 292 -0.21 -10.65 -9.61
C ILE A 292 0.13 -9.96 -10.93
N ASP A 293 0.59 -10.69 -11.94
CA ASP A 293 0.89 -10.16 -13.26
C ASP A 293 -0.34 -9.56 -13.94
N SER A 294 -1.50 -10.22 -13.82
CA SER A 294 -2.76 -9.69 -14.34
C SER A 294 -3.20 -8.43 -13.61
N MET A 295 -3.11 -8.40 -12.27
CA MET A 295 -3.47 -7.24 -11.45
C MET A 295 -2.48 -6.08 -11.63
N LEU A 296 -1.18 -6.36 -11.63
CA LEU A 296 -0.14 -5.36 -11.85
C LEU A 296 -0.02 -4.98 -13.32
N GLY A 297 -0.26 -5.93 -14.24
CA GLY A 297 -0.17 -5.72 -15.68
C GLY A 297 -1.35 -4.97 -16.28
N SER A 298 -2.51 -4.98 -15.63
CA SER A 298 -3.71 -4.26 -16.08
C SER A 298 -3.57 -2.74 -15.96
N ASN A 299 -2.66 -2.27 -15.12
CA ASN A 299 -2.37 -0.85 -14.95
C ASN A 299 -0.92 -0.56 -15.40
N ARG A 300 -0.74 0.39 -16.32
CA ARG A 300 0.59 0.84 -16.80
C ARG A 300 1.52 1.29 -15.66
N VAL A 301 0.95 1.71 -14.55
CA VAL A 301 1.66 2.23 -13.38
C VAL A 301 2.20 1.10 -12.50
N THR A 302 1.49 -0.01 -12.39
CA THR A 302 1.85 -1.14 -11.52
C THR A 302 2.61 -2.25 -12.25
N LYS A 303 2.54 -2.30 -13.59
CA LYS A 303 3.22 -3.29 -14.44
C LYS A 303 4.72 -3.49 -14.11
N PRO A 304 5.49 -2.43 -13.77
CA PRO A 304 6.89 -2.58 -13.39
C PRO A 304 7.14 -3.47 -12.17
N PHE A 305 6.18 -3.56 -11.26
CA PHE A 305 6.33 -4.34 -10.02
C PHE A 305 6.13 -5.84 -10.22
N ALA A 306 5.55 -6.25 -11.36
CA ALA A 306 5.47 -7.67 -11.74
C ALA A 306 6.86 -8.32 -11.88
N ALA A 307 7.87 -7.56 -12.32
CA ALA A 307 9.25 -8.05 -12.46
C ALA A 307 9.94 -8.33 -11.09
N ILE A 308 9.41 -7.79 -9.97
CA ILE A 308 9.91 -8.05 -8.62
C ILE A 308 9.39 -9.39 -8.06
N GLY A 309 8.60 -10.12 -8.81
CA GLY A 309 7.90 -11.36 -8.41
C GLY A 309 8.77 -12.51 -7.90
N GLN A 310 10.11 -12.35 -7.82
CA GLN A 310 11.01 -13.26 -7.10
C GLN A 310 11.17 -12.91 -5.62
N ILE A 311 10.80 -11.69 -5.20
CA ILE A 311 10.81 -11.26 -3.81
C ILE A 311 9.43 -11.61 -3.24
N ARG A 312 9.39 -12.49 -2.26
CA ARG A 312 8.15 -13.02 -1.68
C ARG A 312 7.92 -12.42 -0.30
N SER A 313 6.93 -11.53 -0.21
CA SER A 313 6.45 -11.08 1.11
C SER A 313 5.78 -12.24 1.87
N SER A 314 5.66 -12.09 3.18
CA SER A 314 4.91 -13.00 4.04
C SER A 314 3.47 -13.18 3.58
N GLY A 315 2.83 -12.09 3.11
CA GLY A 315 1.47 -12.13 2.58
C GLY A 315 1.33 -12.97 1.31
N ILE A 316 2.30 -12.91 0.40
CA ILE A 316 2.32 -13.77 -0.80
C ILE A 316 2.47 -15.24 -0.40
N THR A 317 3.32 -15.53 0.59
CA THR A 317 3.51 -16.89 1.11
C THR A 317 2.22 -17.42 1.73
N ASP A 318 1.55 -16.61 2.56
CA ASP A 318 0.29 -17.00 3.20
C ASP A 318 -0.82 -17.22 2.17
N LEU A 319 -0.89 -16.38 1.12
CA LEU A 319 -1.85 -16.57 0.04
C LEU A 319 -1.61 -17.88 -0.72
N ARG A 320 -0.33 -18.26 -0.91
CA ARG A 320 0.04 -19.52 -1.56
C ARG A 320 -0.47 -20.74 -0.80
N TYR A 321 -0.38 -20.72 0.52
CA TYR A 321 -0.69 -21.86 1.37
C TYR A 321 -2.05 -21.75 2.07
N GLY A 322 -2.74 -20.60 1.94
CA GLY A 322 -4.01 -20.34 2.63
C GLY A 322 -3.84 -20.18 4.15
N HIS A 323 -2.68 -19.69 4.59
CA HIS A 323 -2.40 -19.49 6.01
C HIS A 323 -3.28 -18.37 6.58
N VAL A 324 -3.92 -18.64 7.71
CA VAL A 324 -4.77 -17.67 8.42
C VAL A 324 -4.38 -17.51 9.89
N LEU A 325 -3.58 -18.43 10.43
CA LEU A 325 -3.16 -18.47 11.82
C LEU A 325 -1.64 -18.35 11.94
N GLU A 326 -1.18 -17.79 13.05
CA GLU A 326 0.25 -17.69 13.38
C GLU A 326 0.92 -19.07 13.44
N SER A 327 0.28 -20.05 14.06
CA SER A 327 0.73 -21.45 14.12
C SER A 327 0.92 -22.12 12.74
N SER A 328 0.37 -21.52 11.69
CA SER A 328 0.52 -22.06 10.33
C SER A 328 1.89 -21.79 9.73
N TRP A 329 2.58 -20.73 10.16
CA TRP A 329 3.86 -20.29 9.60
C TRP A 329 4.98 -20.12 10.63
N GLU A 330 4.65 -19.92 11.92
CA GLU A 330 5.65 -19.74 12.98
C GLU A 330 6.53 -20.99 13.10
N GLY A 331 7.85 -20.79 13.14
CA GLY A 331 8.86 -21.86 13.24
C GLY A 331 8.99 -22.74 11.97
N LYS A 332 8.31 -22.41 10.87
CA LYS A 332 8.42 -23.14 9.60
C LYS A 332 9.26 -22.35 8.60
N ASP A 333 10.05 -23.10 7.83
CA ASP A 333 10.82 -22.53 6.74
C ASP A 333 9.86 -21.97 5.67
N ARG A 334 10.20 -20.78 5.11
CA ARG A 334 9.36 -20.09 4.11
C ARG A 334 9.49 -20.68 2.70
N PHE A 335 10.36 -21.67 2.48
CA PHE A 335 10.74 -22.18 1.16
C PHE A 335 10.34 -23.63 0.92
#